data_a811b6789405cca9d4450788b6e72feb
#
_entry.id   a811b6789405cca9d4450788b6e72feb
#
_cell.length_a   1.000
_cell.length_b   1.000
_cell.length_c   1.000
_cell.angle_alpha   90.00
_cell.angle_beta   90.00
_cell.angle_gamma   90.00
#
_symmetry.space_group_name_H-M   'P 1'
#
loop_
_entity.id
_entity.type
_entity.pdbx_description
1 polymer ?
#
loop_
_entity_poly.entity_id
_entity_poly.type
_entity_poly.pdbx_seq_one_letter_code
_entity_poly.pdbx_strand_id
1 'polypeptide(L)'
;MANAIFNIVRRPLEGHSKNLLGAVIDQMKGHGRPGNVTSSLTSFDSMAGIHVTSTLNFESLSELEELQDSFYADETMQDAWDTTASLCKSVSTTVLEIVASPENVPANPKYMLRTIASAKRGKREELIDLALSMRDKSNSNKAGILKPMNSFQRIRLTRAFGTLEDLSAAINVSNAEYGSTLEKFIALTESVTRSVSRIHYLNR
;
A
#
# COMPACT_ATOMS: atom_id res chain seq x y z
N MET A 1 -16.32 5.10 -6.62
CA MET A 1 -15.02 5.35 -5.96
C MET A 1 -14.60 4.08 -5.26
N ALA A 2 -13.34 3.67 -5.35
CA ALA A 2 -12.91 2.46 -4.67
C ALA A 2 -13.10 2.59 -3.15
N ASN A 3 -13.66 1.55 -2.51
CA ASN A 3 -13.90 1.49 -1.07
C ASN A 3 -13.04 0.43 -0.39
N ALA A 4 -12.48 -0.51 -1.17
CA ALA A 4 -11.61 -1.56 -0.68
C ALA A 4 -10.38 -1.76 -1.57
N ILE A 5 -9.33 -2.27 -0.96
CA ILE A 5 -8.08 -2.62 -1.63
C ILE A 5 -7.70 -4.04 -1.23
N PHE A 6 -7.41 -4.88 -2.22
CA PHE A 6 -6.73 -6.15 -2.01
C PHE A 6 -5.25 -5.99 -2.30
N ASN A 7 -4.44 -6.18 -1.29
CA ASN A 7 -2.99 -6.00 -1.35
C ASN A 7 -2.29 -7.34 -1.21
N ILE A 8 -1.45 -7.69 -2.17
CA ILE A 8 -0.68 -8.93 -2.18
C ILE A 8 0.80 -8.58 -2.15
N VAL A 9 1.49 -9.00 -1.11
CA VAL A 9 2.93 -8.79 -0.93
C VAL A 9 3.64 -10.12 -1.17
N ARG A 10 4.58 -10.12 -2.11
CA ARG A 10 5.34 -11.29 -2.50
C ARG A 10 6.83 -11.07 -2.23
N ARG A 11 7.46 -12.00 -1.52
CA ARG A 11 8.91 -12.04 -1.34
C ARG A 11 9.49 -12.99 -2.38
N PRO A 12 10.32 -12.52 -3.33
CA PRO A 12 10.90 -13.41 -4.33
C PRO A 12 11.87 -14.41 -3.70
N LEU A 13 11.99 -15.57 -4.31
CA LEU A 13 13.15 -16.44 -4.15
C LEU A 13 14.41 -15.71 -4.62
N GLU A 14 15.56 -16.12 -4.11
CA GLU A 14 16.85 -15.56 -4.53
C GLU A 14 17.04 -15.70 -6.04
N GLY A 15 17.46 -14.62 -6.71
CA GLY A 15 17.61 -14.57 -8.18
C GLY A 15 16.31 -14.40 -8.98
N HIS A 16 15.12 -14.54 -8.39
CA HIS A 16 13.83 -14.51 -9.10
C HIS A 16 13.11 -13.16 -9.11
N SER A 17 13.68 -12.11 -8.53
CA SER A 17 13.00 -10.80 -8.37
C SER A 17 12.51 -10.20 -9.69
N LYS A 18 13.31 -10.29 -10.76
CA LYS A 18 12.95 -9.76 -12.10
C LYS A 18 11.82 -10.58 -12.73
N ASN A 19 11.90 -11.90 -12.67
CA ASN A 19 10.90 -12.80 -13.22
C ASN A 19 9.55 -12.64 -12.50
N LEU A 20 9.57 -12.58 -11.16
CA LEU A 20 8.39 -12.33 -10.36
C LEU A 20 7.75 -10.98 -10.70
N LEU A 21 8.55 -9.91 -10.80
CA LEU A 21 8.03 -8.60 -11.15
C LEU A 21 7.33 -8.61 -12.51
N GLY A 22 7.93 -9.23 -13.52
CA GLY A 22 7.34 -9.38 -14.85
C GLY A 22 6.03 -10.15 -14.81
N ALA A 23 6.02 -11.32 -14.19
CA ALA A 23 4.83 -12.17 -14.07
C ALA A 23 3.67 -11.47 -13.34
N VAL A 24 3.96 -10.72 -12.25
CA VAL A 24 2.95 -9.95 -11.52
C VAL A 24 2.41 -8.79 -12.35
N ILE A 25 3.24 -8.11 -13.13
CA ILE A 25 2.77 -7.05 -14.05
C ILE A 25 1.84 -7.63 -15.12
N ASP A 26 2.20 -8.77 -15.71
CA ASP A 26 1.39 -9.40 -16.76
C ASP A 26 0.06 -9.93 -16.20
N GLN A 27 0.07 -10.50 -15.00
CA GLN A 27 -1.14 -10.86 -14.27
C GLN A 27 -2.05 -9.65 -14.04
N MET A 28 -1.50 -8.52 -13.59
CA MET A 28 -2.27 -7.29 -13.35
C MET A 28 -2.87 -6.70 -14.63
N LYS A 29 -2.14 -6.76 -15.75
CA LYS A 29 -2.66 -6.36 -17.07
C LYS A 29 -3.82 -7.25 -17.51
N GLY A 30 -3.71 -8.56 -17.29
CA GLY A 30 -4.75 -9.54 -17.63
C GLY A 30 -6.05 -9.30 -16.86
N HIS A 31 -5.98 -8.89 -15.60
CA HIS A 31 -7.17 -8.54 -14.82
C HIS A 31 -7.88 -7.28 -15.29
N GLY A 32 -7.16 -6.32 -15.90
CA GLY A 32 -7.74 -5.05 -16.37
C GLY A 32 -8.27 -4.13 -15.27
N ARG A 33 -8.21 -4.54 -13.99
CA ARG A 33 -8.72 -3.77 -12.85
C ARG A 33 -7.80 -2.61 -12.47
N PRO A 34 -8.35 -1.50 -11.92
CA PRO A 34 -7.56 -0.44 -11.35
C PRO A 34 -6.64 -0.95 -10.24
N GLY A 35 -5.40 -0.49 -10.24
CA GLY A 35 -4.44 -0.93 -9.26
C GLY A 35 -3.00 -0.64 -9.66
N ASN A 36 -2.04 -1.20 -8.92
CA ASN A 36 -0.62 -0.96 -9.19
C ASN A 36 0.27 -2.15 -8.82
N VAL A 37 1.46 -2.18 -9.42
CA VAL A 37 2.56 -3.07 -9.03
C VAL A 37 3.76 -2.24 -8.62
N THR A 38 4.30 -2.53 -7.45
CA THR A 38 5.47 -1.84 -6.90
C THR A 38 6.52 -2.84 -6.44
N SER A 39 7.80 -2.43 -6.48
CA SER A 39 8.86 -3.13 -5.75
C SER A 39 9.45 -2.22 -4.67
N SER A 40 9.84 -2.79 -3.53
CA SER A 40 10.46 -2.02 -2.45
C SER A 40 11.84 -1.53 -2.86
N LEU A 41 12.12 -0.24 -2.60
CA LEU A 41 13.46 0.33 -2.62
C LEU A 41 14.10 0.26 -1.24
N THR A 42 13.27 0.42 -0.20
CA THR A 42 13.70 0.31 1.18
C THR A 42 12.81 -0.70 1.90
N SER A 43 13.40 -1.49 2.78
CA SER A 43 12.68 -2.42 3.64
C SER A 43 12.78 -1.93 5.08
N PHE A 44 11.71 -2.10 5.86
CA PHE A 44 11.70 -1.80 7.30
C PHE A 44 12.43 -2.85 8.12
N ASP A 45 12.40 -4.05 7.60
CA ASP A 45 13.03 -5.20 8.20
C ASP A 45 14.26 -5.53 7.35
N SER A 46 15.44 -5.40 7.93
CA SER A 46 16.70 -5.74 7.27
C SER A 46 16.73 -7.18 6.75
N MET A 47 15.87 -8.05 7.30
CA MET A 47 15.72 -9.44 6.85
C MET A 47 14.69 -9.61 5.74
N ALA A 48 13.91 -8.59 5.43
CA ALA A 48 12.78 -8.72 4.51
C ALA A 48 13.18 -8.74 3.03
N GLY A 49 14.29 -8.13 2.65
CA GLY A 49 14.74 -8.07 1.24
C GLY A 49 13.78 -7.30 0.33
N ILE A 50 13.88 -7.56 -0.98
CA ILE A 50 12.99 -6.95 -1.98
C ILE A 50 11.61 -7.60 -1.91
N HIS A 51 10.56 -6.77 -1.94
CA HIS A 51 9.17 -7.22 -2.09
C HIS A 51 8.58 -6.71 -3.39
N VAL A 52 7.78 -7.53 -4.03
CA VAL A 52 6.87 -7.14 -5.11
C VAL A 52 5.46 -7.09 -4.54
N THR A 53 4.83 -5.93 -4.63
CA THR A 53 3.47 -5.73 -4.11
C THR A 53 2.54 -5.40 -5.25
N SER A 54 1.48 -6.17 -5.42
CA SER A 54 0.35 -5.81 -6.26
C SER A 54 -0.82 -5.32 -5.39
N THR A 55 -1.52 -4.34 -5.91
CA THR A 55 -2.67 -3.70 -5.26
C THR A 55 -3.81 -3.66 -6.26
N LEU A 56 -4.95 -4.22 -5.92
CA LEU A 56 -6.20 -4.18 -6.69
C LEU A 56 -7.21 -3.34 -5.95
N ASN A 57 -7.87 -2.44 -6.65
CA ASN A 57 -8.91 -1.58 -6.10
C ASN A 57 -10.30 -2.13 -6.41
N PHE A 58 -11.23 -2.04 -5.46
CA PHE A 58 -12.60 -2.52 -5.56
C PHE A 58 -13.56 -1.42 -5.11
N GLU A 59 -14.71 -1.35 -5.75
CA GLU A 59 -15.77 -0.41 -5.36
C GLU A 59 -16.51 -0.87 -4.10
N SER A 60 -16.52 -2.18 -3.83
CA SER A 60 -17.13 -2.77 -2.64
C SER A 60 -16.40 -4.03 -2.17
N LEU A 61 -16.68 -4.48 -0.96
CA LEU A 61 -16.24 -5.79 -0.47
C LEU A 61 -16.92 -6.94 -1.21
N SER A 62 -18.15 -6.74 -1.67
CA SER A 62 -18.88 -7.76 -2.48
C SER A 62 -18.17 -8.03 -3.81
N GLU A 63 -17.64 -6.98 -4.47
CA GLU A 63 -16.85 -7.15 -5.68
C GLU A 63 -15.53 -7.93 -5.44
N LEU A 64 -14.93 -7.75 -4.26
CA LEU A 64 -13.77 -8.55 -3.86
C LEU A 64 -14.16 -10.01 -3.58
N GLU A 65 -15.33 -10.24 -2.97
CA GLU A 65 -15.88 -11.57 -2.72
C GLU A 65 -16.13 -12.31 -4.04
N GLU A 66 -16.77 -11.66 -5.01
CA GLU A 66 -16.98 -12.19 -6.37
C GLU A 66 -15.65 -12.59 -7.06
N LEU A 67 -14.59 -11.78 -6.88
CA LEU A 67 -13.26 -12.13 -7.41
C LEU A 67 -12.72 -13.39 -6.71
N GLN A 68 -12.90 -13.54 -5.41
CA GLN A 68 -12.46 -14.73 -4.69
C GLN A 68 -13.23 -15.98 -5.12
N ASP A 69 -14.54 -15.88 -5.30
CA ASP A 69 -15.36 -16.97 -5.80
C ASP A 69 -14.93 -17.38 -7.22
N SER A 70 -14.69 -16.41 -8.09
CA SER A 70 -14.17 -16.65 -9.43
C SER A 70 -12.78 -17.32 -9.39
N PHE A 71 -11.91 -16.92 -8.48
CA PHE A 71 -10.60 -17.54 -8.32
C PHE A 71 -10.68 -19.03 -7.97
N TYR A 72 -11.61 -19.42 -7.10
CA TYR A 72 -11.80 -20.83 -6.74
C TYR A 72 -12.50 -21.66 -7.82
N ALA A 73 -13.24 -21.01 -8.72
CA ALA A 73 -13.96 -21.66 -9.81
C ALA A 73 -13.16 -21.76 -11.12
N ASP A 74 -12.11 -20.96 -11.30
CA ASP A 74 -11.34 -20.83 -12.56
C ASP A 74 -9.91 -21.37 -12.40
N GLU A 75 -9.66 -22.54 -13.01
CA GLU A 75 -8.34 -23.18 -13.02
C GLU A 75 -7.26 -22.28 -13.63
N THR A 76 -7.60 -21.46 -14.64
CA THR A 76 -6.63 -20.53 -15.27
C THR A 76 -6.15 -19.46 -14.30
N MET A 77 -7.05 -18.96 -13.44
CA MET A 77 -6.68 -18.01 -12.39
C MET A 77 -5.81 -18.67 -11.32
N GLN A 78 -6.09 -19.92 -10.96
CA GLN A 78 -5.29 -20.69 -10.00
C GLN A 78 -3.89 -20.97 -10.57
N ASP A 79 -3.78 -21.40 -11.82
CA ASP A 79 -2.50 -21.63 -12.50
C ASP A 79 -1.65 -20.35 -12.57
N ALA A 80 -2.26 -19.21 -12.86
CA ALA A 80 -1.57 -17.91 -12.87
C ALA A 80 -1.07 -17.52 -11.47
N TRP A 81 -1.85 -17.84 -10.43
CA TRP A 81 -1.43 -17.65 -9.04
C TRP A 81 -0.26 -18.56 -8.69
N ASP A 82 -0.35 -19.84 -8.98
CA ASP A 82 0.67 -20.84 -8.67
C ASP A 82 1.98 -20.53 -9.42
N THR A 83 1.89 -20.06 -10.65
CA THR A 83 3.05 -19.57 -11.42
C THR A 83 3.77 -18.44 -10.68
N THR A 84 3.04 -17.44 -10.19
CA THR A 84 3.66 -16.35 -9.42
C THR A 84 4.12 -16.79 -8.04
N ALA A 85 3.37 -17.67 -7.37
CA ALA A 85 3.69 -18.19 -6.05
C ALA A 85 4.95 -19.07 -6.05
N SER A 86 5.19 -19.84 -7.12
CA SER A 86 6.40 -20.67 -7.28
C SER A 86 7.69 -19.86 -7.33
N LEU A 87 7.62 -18.57 -7.69
CA LEU A 87 8.74 -17.63 -7.70
C LEU A 87 8.98 -16.96 -6.33
N CYS A 88 8.15 -17.28 -5.34
CA CYS A 88 8.12 -16.59 -4.05
C CYS A 88 8.64 -17.47 -2.91
N LYS A 89 9.38 -16.86 -2.00
CA LYS A 89 9.68 -17.42 -0.68
C LYS A 89 8.44 -17.35 0.24
N SER A 90 7.62 -16.31 0.08
CA SER A 90 6.36 -16.15 0.81
C SER A 90 5.42 -15.20 0.07
N VAL A 91 4.14 -15.41 0.27
CA VAL A 91 3.05 -14.54 -0.19
C VAL A 91 2.20 -14.19 1.02
N SER A 92 1.82 -12.93 1.15
CA SER A 92 0.85 -12.47 2.14
C SER A 92 -0.17 -11.55 1.52
N THR A 93 -1.41 -11.65 1.97
CA THR A 93 -2.54 -10.89 1.48
C THR A 93 -3.14 -10.04 2.59
N THR A 94 -3.70 -8.90 2.24
CA THR A 94 -4.39 -8.03 3.19
C THR A 94 -5.50 -7.28 2.48
N VAL A 95 -6.69 -7.28 3.06
CA VAL A 95 -7.79 -6.40 2.66
C VAL A 95 -7.70 -5.11 3.47
N LEU A 96 -7.82 -3.99 2.78
CA LEU A 96 -7.75 -2.65 3.36
C LEU A 96 -9.03 -1.90 3.01
N GLU A 97 -9.72 -1.37 4.00
CA GLU A 97 -10.79 -0.40 3.79
C GLU A 97 -10.20 1.00 3.53
N ILE A 98 -10.78 1.74 2.60
CA ILE A 98 -10.36 3.11 2.30
C ILE A 98 -11.15 4.07 3.20
N VAL A 99 -10.45 4.72 4.13
CA VAL A 99 -10.99 5.80 4.96
C VAL A 99 -10.97 7.13 4.19
N ALA A 100 -9.88 7.39 3.48
CA ALA A 100 -9.74 8.54 2.59
C ALA A 100 -8.87 8.19 1.39
N SER A 101 -9.32 8.52 0.20
CA SER A 101 -8.56 8.33 -1.05
C SER A 101 -7.42 9.36 -1.16
N PRO A 102 -6.30 9.03 -1.80
CA PRO A 102 -5.26 10.01 -2.07
C PRO A 102 -5.79 11.09 -3.03
N GLU A 103 -5.35 12.35 -2.82
CA GLU A 103 -5.67 13.48 -3.68
C GLU A 103 -4.42 14.17 -4.20
N ASN A 104 -4.53 14.90 -5.29
CA ASN A 104 -3.42 15.63 -5.92
C ASN A 104 -2.22 14.74 -6.24
N VAL A 105 -2.50 13.49 -6.64
CA VAL A 105 -1.48 12.53 -7.04
C VAL A 105 -0.85 12.99 -8.35
N PRO A 106 0.49 13.00 -8.49
CA PRO A 106 1.16 13.33 -9.75
C PRO A 106 0.62 12.53 -10.94
N ALA A 107 0.60 13.14 -12.12
CA ALA A 107 0.10 12.47 -13.34
C ALA A 107 0.88 11.17 -13.63
N ASN A 108 2.21 11.20 -13.46
CA ASN A 108 3.11 10.07 -13.67
C ASN A 108 3.89 9.74 -12.39
N PRO A 109 3.26 9.11 -11.39
CA PRO A 109 3.93 8.79 -10.14
C PRO A 109 4.91 7.63 -10.38
N LYS A 110 6.14 7.80 -9.87
CA LYS A 110 7.20 6.78 -9.98
C LYS A 110 7.50 6.11 -8.65
N TYR A 111 7.16 6.76 -7.55
CA TYR A 111 7.49 6.29 -6.20
C TYR A 111 6.26 6.34 -5.31
N MET A 112 6.23 5.42 -4.36
CA MET A 112 5.17 5.34 -3.36
C MET A 112 5.80 5.26 -1.96
N LEU A 113 5.40 6.19 -1.10
CA LEU A 113 5.70 6.16 0.33
C LEU A 113 4.52 5.52 1.05
N ARG A 114 4.79 4.46 1.80
CA ARG A 114 3.83 3.83 2.71
C ARG A 114 4.30 4.04 4.13
N THR A 115 3.45 4.61 4.96
CA THR A 115 3.66 4.72 6.40
C THR A 115 2.64 3.83 7.09
N ILE A 116 3.10 2.86 7.87
CA ILE A 116 2.26 2.00 8.69
C ILE A 116 2.42 2.47 10.12
N ALA A 117 1.35 2.91 10.75
CA ALA A 117 1.33 3.30 12.14
C ALA A 117 0.47 2.30 12.93
N SER A 118 1.04 1.78 14.01
CA SER A 118 0.32 0.96 14.98
C SER A 118 -0.12 1.87 16.12
N ALA A 119 -1.41 2.02 16.31
CA ALA A 119 -1.99 2.79 17.40
C ALA A 119 -1.80 2.06 18.74
N LYS A 120 -1.70 2.79 19.83
CA LYS A 120 -1.86 2.24 21.17
C LYS A 120 -3.25 1.60 21.31
N ARG A 121 -3.36 0.62 22.20
CA ARG A 121 -4.60 -0.11 22.42
C ARG A 121 -5.79 0.84 22.61
N GLY A 122 -6.84 0.66 21.81
CA GLY A 122 -8.06 1.47 21.85
C GLY A 122 -7.95 2.87 21.22
N LYS A 123 -6.78 3.21 20.61
CA LYS A 123 -6.53 4.57 20.07
C LYS A 123 -6.54 4.65 18.54
N ARG A 124 -7.00 3.60 17.83
CA ARG A 124 -6.98 3.60 16.37
C ARG A 124 -7.88 4.68 15.76
N GLU A 125 -9.09 4.85 16.26
CA GLU A 125 -10.03 5.83 15.70
C GLU A 125 -9.53 7.27 15.96
N GLU A 126 -9.00 7.57 17.16
CA GLU A 126 -8.36 8.85 17.44
C GLU A 126 -7.15 9.12 16.52
N LEU A 127 -6.39 8.07 16.19
CA LEU A 127 -5.27 8.17 15.26
C LEU A 127 -5.74 8.42 13.82
N ILE A 128 -6.86 7.82 13.40
CA ILE A 128 -7.50 8.06 12.10
C ILE A 128 -7.96 9.52 12.00
N ASP A 129 -8.68 10.01 12.99
CA ASP A 129 -9.18 11.39 13.04
C ASP A 129 -8.02 12.40 12.98
N LEU A 130 -6.94 12.12 13.72
CA LEU A 130 -5.75 12.94 13.67
C LEU A 130 -5.08 12.91 12.29
N ALA A 131 -4.97 11.72 11.66
CA ALA A 131 -4.40 11.57 10.32
C ALA A 131 -5.25 12.31 9.25
N LEU A 132 -6.58 12.28 9.35
CA LEU A 132 -7.50 13.06 8.52
C LEU A 132 -7.25 14.56 8.70
N SER A 133 -7.16 15.05 9.95
CA SER A 133 -6.86 16.45 10.23
C SER A 133 -5.50 16.89 9.67
N MET A 134 -4.46 16.05 9.77
CA MET A 134 -3.16 16.34 9.16
C MET A 134 -3.23 16.38 7.63
N ARG A 135 -3.96 15.44 7.04
CA ARG A 135 -4.18 15.36 5.59
C ARG A 135 -4.87 16.63 5.07
N ASP A 136 -5.88 17.13 5.77
CA ASP A 136 -6.67 18.29 5.32
C ASP A 136 -5.89 19.60 5.39
N LYS A 137 -4.92 19.69 6.30
CA LYS A 137 -3.99 20.83 6.38
C LYS A 137 -2.94 20.83 5.26
N SER A 138 -2.73 19.71 4.59
CA SER A 138 -1.75 19.62 3.50
C SER A 138 -2.30 20.23 2.22
N ASN A 139 -1.64 21.24 1.68
CA ASN A 139 -1.98 21.87 0.40
C ASN A 139 -1.41 21.12 -0.81
N SER A 140 -0.62 20.08 -0.58
CA SER A 140 0.04 19.30 -1.61
C SER A 140 -0.63 17.91 -1.79
N ASN A 141 0.11 16.97 -2.30
CA ASN A 141 -0.29 15.57 -2.46
C ASN A 141 -0.79 14.97 -1.13
N LYS A 142 -2.10 14.76 -1.02
CA LYS A 142 -2.75 14.27 0.19
C LYS A 142 -2.64 12.73 0.28
N ALA A 143 -2.29 12.24 1.46
CA ALA A 143 -2.18 10.81 1.70
C ALA A 143 -3.53 10.09 1.60
N GLY A 144 -3.56 8.91 0.98
CA GLY A 144 -4.62 7.96 1.21
C GLY A 144 -4.50 7.38 2.63
N ILE A 145 -5.62 7.22 3.32
CA ILE A 145 -5.72 6.63 4.66
C ILE A 145 -6.48 5.32 4.55
N LEU A 146 -5.85 4.24 4.99
CA LEU A 146 -6.34 2.88 4.82
C LEU A 146 -6.37 2.17 6.18
N LYS A 147 -7.38 1.34 6.37
CA LYS A 147 -7.59 0.54 7.58
C LYS A 147 -7.50 -0.95 7.24
N PRO A 148 -6.43 -1.68 7.64
CA PRO A 148 -6.36 -3.12 7.45
C PRO A 148 -7.46 -3.85 8.23
N MET A 149 -8.18 -4.77 7.54
CA MET A 149 -9.25 -5.55 8.18
C MET A 149 -8.71 -6.58 9.17
N ASN A 150 -7.49 -7.05 8.96
CA ASN A 150 -6.81 -8.04 9.81
C ASN A 150 -6.08 -7.43 11.02
N SER A 151 -6.29 -6.15 11.33
CA SER A 151 -5.63 -5.48 12.45
C SER A 151 -6.52 -4.43 13.11
N PHE A 152 -6.70 -4.54 14.41
CA PHE A 152 -7.47 -3.58 15.22
C PHE A 152 -6.69 -2.32 15.61
N GLN A 153 -5.39 -2.25 15.33
CA GLN A 153 -4.53 -1.15 15.76
C GLN A 153 -3.87 -0.41 14.60
N ARG A 154 -3.72 -1.05 13.43
CA ARG A 154 -2.96 -0.47 12.33
C ARG A 154 -3.78 0.45 11.46
N ILE A 155 -3.12 1.52 11.02
CA ILE A 155 -3.52 2.34 9.87
C ILE A 155 -2.36 2.39 8.88
N ARG A 156 -2.67 2.61 7.62
CA ARG A 156 -1.68 2.79 6.57
C ARG A 156 -1.93 4.09 5.83
N LEU A 157 -0.91 4.93 5.78
CA LEU A 157 -0.91 6.15 4.98
C LEU A 157 -0.12 5.88 3.70
N THR A 158 -0.64 6.32 2.56
CA THR A 158 0.00 6.09 1.26
C THR A 158 0.04 7.37 0.46
N ARG A 159 1.23 7.76 -0.02
CA ARG A 159 1.44 8.92 -0.91
C ARG A 159 2.28 8.48 -2.11
N ALA A 160 1.99 9.05 -3.29
CA ALA A 160 2.73 8.77 -4.51
C ALA A 160 3.46 10.03 -5.00
N PHE A 161 4.68 9.88 -5.53
CA PHE A 161 5.58 10.95 -5.91
C PHE A 161 6.16 10.74 -7.30
N GLY A 162 6.42 11.85 -8.02
CA GLY A 162 7.09 11.83 -9.32
C GLY A 162 8.59 11.58 -9.21
N THR A 163 9.23 12.11 -8.17
CA THR A 163 10.67 12.02 -7.93
C THR A 163 10.99 11.58 -6.49
N LEU A 164 12.23 11.13 -6.26
CA LEU A 164 12.74 10.87 -4.91
C LEU A 164 12.99 12.17 -4.14
N GLU A 165 13.28 13.26 -4.83
CA GLU A 165 13.47 14.59 -4.21
C GLU A 165 12.17 15.08 -3.59
N ASP A 166 11.04 15.03 -4.33
CA ASP A 166 9.71 15.38 -3.80
C ASP A 166 9.35 14.52 -2.59
N LEU A 167 9.67 13.22 -2.67
CA LEU A 167 9.44 12.28 -1.58
C LEU A 167 10.28 12.62 -0.35
N SER A 168 11.58 12.91 -0.54
CA SER A 168 12.49 13.31 0.54
C SER A 168 12.05 14.63 1.17
N ALA A 169 11.70 15.62 0.36
CA ALA A 169 11.17 16.89 0.84
C ALA A 169 9.91 16.66 1.70
N ALA A 170 8.96 15.84 1.23
CA ALA A 170 7.74 15.56 1.96
C ALA A 170 7.95 14.83 3.30
N ILE A 171 9.02 14.05 3.44
CA ILE A 171 9.38 13.42 4.72
C ILE A 171 9.95 14.47 5.69
N ASN A 172 10.77 15.41 5.19
CA ASN A 172 11.48 16.39 6.00
C ASN A 172 10.58 17.55 6.45
N VAL A 173 9.64 17.99 5.62
CA VAL A 173 8.69 19.07 5.91
C VAL A 173 7.75 18.72 7.07
N SER A 174 7.45 17.44 7.25
CA SER A 174 6.49 16.99 8.28
C SER A 174 6.84 17.43 9.70
N ASN A 175 8.10 17.65 10.02
CA ASN A 175 8.51 18.11 11.36
C ASN A 175 8.26 19.60 11.60
N ALA A 176 8.37 20.42 10.57
CA ALA A 176 8.19 21.88 10.68
C ALA A 176 6.72 22.31 10.57
N GLU A 177 5.94 21.65 9.70
CA GLU A 177 4.54 22.01 9.45
C GLU A 177 3.58 21.50 10.53
N TYR A 178 3.89 20.35 11.15
CA TYR A 178 2.91 19.66 12.00
C TYR A 178 3.15 19.84 13.51
N GLY A 179 4.30 20.35 13.94
CA GLY A 179 4.59 20.76 15.32
C GLY A 179 3.89 19.89 16.40
N SER A 180 2.99 20.51 17.18
CA SER A 180 2.22 19.80 18.23
C SER A 180 1.31 18.69 17.71
N THR A 181 0.96 18.69 16.42
CA THR A 181 0.14 17.62 15.83
C THR A 181 0.98 16.35 15.62
N LEU A 182 2.27 16.48 15.31
CA LEU A 182 3.19 15.35 15.23
C LEU A 182 3.43 14.73 16.62
N GLU A 183 3.55 15.55 17.67
CA GLU A 183 3.65 15.07 19.05
C GLU A 183 2.42 14.24 19.44
N LYS A 184 1.22 14.71 19.10
CA LYS A 184 -0.03 13.95 19.31
C LYS A 184 -0.04 12.64 18.52
N PHE A 185 0.42 12.65 17.26
CA PHE A 185 0.53 11.44 16.45
C PHE A 185 1.46 10.41 17.11
N ILE A 186 2.63 10.85 17.59
CA ILE A 186 3.59 10.01 18.32
C ILE A 186 2.96 9.49 19.63
N ALA A 187 2.25 10.35 20.36
CA ALA A 187 1.60 9.96 21.62
C ALA A 187 0.52 8.89 21.44
N LEU A 188 -0.15 8.84 20.28
CA LEU A 188 -1.19 7.86 19.95
C LEU A 188 -0.62 6.55 19.37
N THR A 189 0.65 6.51 18.97
CA THR A 189 1.26 5.36 18.29
C THR A 189 2.21 4.57 19.19
N GLU A 190 2.25 3.25 19.01
CA GLU A 190 3.27 2.36 19.56
C GLU A 190 4.48 2.27 18.63
N SER A 191 4.21 2.25 17.32
CA SER A 191 5.26 2.16 16.31
C SER A 191 4.82 2.83 15.00
N VAL A 192 5.80 3.37 14.30
CA VAL A 192 5.64 3.92 12.96
C VAL A 192 6.73 3.39 12.07
N THR A 193 6.36 2.76 10.97
CA THR A 193 7.30 2.24 9.98
C THR A 193 7.01 2.85 8.62
N ARG A 194 8.07 3.08 7.82
CA ARG A 194 7.94 3.66 6.47
C ARG A 194 8.65 2.80 5.45
N SER A 195 8.05 2.63 4.27
CA SER A 195 8.71 2.06 3.11
C SER A 195 8.57 2.94 1.88
N VAL A 196 9.61 2.92 1.08
CA VAL A 196 9.62 3.53 -0.25
C VAL A 196 9.64 2.42 -1.28
N SER A 197 8.75 2.51 -2.26
CA SER A 197 8.65 1.56 -3.35
C SER A 197 8.71 2.26 -4.70
N ARG A 198 9.25 1.58 -5.70
CA ARG A 198 9.17 1.99 -7.11
C ARG A 198 7.86 1.47 -7.70
N ILE A 199 7.12 2.33 -8.40
CA ILE A 199 5.93 1.95 -9.17
C ILE A 199 6.39 1.48 -10.55
N HIS A 200 5.99 0.27 -10.97
CA HIS A 200 6.33 -0.34 -12.25
C HIS A 200 5.13 -0.45 -13.18
N TYR A 201 3.94 -0.53 -12.60
CA TYR A 201 2.66 -0.58 -13.31
C TYR A 201 1.61 0.19 -12.52
N LEU A 202 0.77 0.94 -13.23
CA LEU A 202 -0.36 1.67 -12.67
C LEU A 202 -1.49 1.64 -13.70
N ASN A 203 -2.65 1.12 -13.29
CA ASN A 203 -3.93 1.23 -13.98
C ASN A 203 -4.87 2.06 -13.10
N ARG A 204 -5.48 3.11 -13.68
CA ARG A 204 -6.35 4.06 -12.96
C ARG A 204 -7.81 3.84 -13.28
#